data_94a4380fdcaeb3e99eec63329d13aad4
#
_entry.id   94a4380fdcaeb3e99eec63329d13aad4
#
_cell.length_a   1.000
_cell.length_b   1.000
_cell.length_c   1.000
_cell.angle_alpha   90.00
_cell.angle_beta   90.00
_cell.angle_gamma   90.00
#
_symmetry.space_group_name_H-M   'P 1'
#
loop_
_entity.id
_entity.type
_entity.pdbx_description
1 polymer ?
#
loop_
_entity_poly.entity_id
_entity_poly.type
_entity_poly.pdbx_seq_one_letter_code
_entity_poly.pdbx_strand_id
1 'polypeptide(L)'
;MTEPEDQLSRRNWLARLSTASFGTAMLAMGSGAAAEPAQPPAAGNTLGARTYNIRDFGAKGDGKTVDTVAVQAAIDACHSDGGGIVLAPAGVFVIGTVQMKSNVTLRIAAGGKLLGSADGKQYHAASSIPPLTPRFERCGNVGLIYAVRAENITIEGPGTIDGQGAEFRSPRGGGPPPSGRSGDHRPYHLLFYRCNNIRLRDIFLRNSAYHSVRIIESSFIWAYSLRIYNRVNYNNDGFHFVSCRYVHVSDCDVQSEDDACAMFGSCRFVTIANSTFSTRWAVFRFGGGNPENIAISNCLIYKTYGCPIKMHFGPQSRAQNILFCNLILQDVTGPISIDLDDRPRPGEKSREKGYVRNIMFNGLRCRVLARERQLPDIPFRHQDRPGENRQCIVLNCIGDGFLEDISFNDVRIAYGGGGTDQEARRRVPRIAGEYFEIGTPPAYGLYARQVRGLSLCNVRFEVIKPDLRPAMVLDRVRDAGINALSVQGNPEAMAALRFIQSGDVLLSATRLVSPAAVFLRVEGAVSGGIVVDGGDISRAAAPLALQDGAEEKAVKLRI
;
A
#
# COMPACT_ATOMS: atom_id res chain seq x y z
N MET A 1 1.27 35.71 -44.12
CA MET A 1 0.69 36.57 -43.07
C MET A 1 0.61 35.68 -41.84
N THR A 2 1.60 35.83 -40.99
CA THR A 2 1.75 35.07 -39.72
C THR A 2 1.42 36.05 -38.60
N GLU A 3 0.43 35.73 -37.80
CA GLU A 3 0.11 36.47 -36.57
C GLU A 3 1.17 36.23 -35.50
N PRO A 4 1.53 37.22 -34.68
CA PRO A 4 2.54 37.08 -33.64
C PRO A 4 1.93 36.49 -32.35
N GLU A 5 2.60 35.47 -31.79
CA GLU A 5 2.35 34.97 -30.46
C GLU A 5 2.66 36.01 -29.38
N ASP A 6 1.68 36.34 -28.58
CA ASP A 6 1.75 37.28 -27.45
C ASP A 6 2.39 36.59 -26.24
N GLN A 7 3.69 36.76 -26.04
CA GLN A 7 4.42 36.32 -24.85
C GLN A 7 4.10 37.23 -23.67
N LEU A 8 3.16 36.82 -22.82
CA LEU A 8 2.88 37.45 -21.53
C LEU A 8 4.03 37.21 -20.55
N SER A 9 4.83 38.26 -20.27
CA SER A 9 5.90 38.18 -19.29
C SER A 9 5.38 38.02 -17.85
N ARG A 10 6.13 37.30 -16.98
CA ARG A 10 5.81 37.11 -15.55
C ARG A 10 5.49 38.42 -14.81
N ARG A 11 6.02 39.55 -15.25
CA ARG A 11 5.77 40.89 -14.66
C ARG A 11 4.34 41.38 -14.91
N ASN A 12 3.76 41.07 -16.05
CA ASN A 12 2.40 41.50 -16.42
C ASN A 12 1.33 40.63 -15.72
N TRP A 13 1.66 39.38 -15.33
CA TRP A 13 0.76 38.51 -14.56
C TRP A 13 0.65 39.00 -13.11
N LEU A 14 1.76 39.42 -12.48
CA LEU A 14 1.77 39.95 -11.11
C LEU A 14 1.10 41.32 -10.99
N ALA A 15 1.15 42.14 -12.01
CA ALA A 15 0.50 43.48 -12.02
C ALA A 15 -1.04 43.39 -12.06
N ARG A 16 -1.61 42.30 -12.57
CA ARG A 16 -3.08 42.08 -12.59
C ARG A 16 -3.65 41.54 -11.28
N LEU A 17 -2.84 41.06 -10.35
CA LEU A 17 -3.25 40.59 -9.03
C LEU A 17 -3.25 41.69 -7.96
N SER A 18 -2.70 42.89 -8.22
CA SER A 18 -2.57 43.96 -7.23
C SER A 18 -3.66 45.04 -7.30
N THR A 19 -4.70 44.88 -8.11
CA THR A 19 -5.81 45.82 -8.21
C THR A 19 -7.15 45.27 -7.70
N ALA A 20 -7.14 44.41 -6.67
CA ALA A 20 -8.32 44.15 -5.87
C ALA A 20 -8.35 45.14 -4.70
N SER A 21 -9.08 46.20 -4.91
CA SER A 21 -9.24 47.40 -4.08
C SER A 21 -9.74 47.06 -2.66
N PHE A 22 -9.03 47.56 -1.67
CA PHE A 22 -9.57 47.81 -0.33
C PHE A 22 -10.50 49.04 -0.44
N GLY A 23 -11.80 48.82 -0.52
CA GLY A 23 -12.81 49.85 -0.39
C GLY A 23 -13.11 50.12 1.06
N THR A 24 -12.70 51.26 1.56
CA THR A 24 -13.11 51.87 2.83
C THR A 24 -14.61 52.13 2.78
N ALA A 25 -15.41 51.40 3.60
CA ALA A 25 -16.82 51.74 3.81
C ALA A 25 -16.92 52.90 4.83
N MET A 26 -17.26 54.10 4.39
CA MET A 26 -17.76 55.18 5.22
C MET A 26 -19.18 54.85 5.71
N LEU A 27 -19.37 55.00 7.02
CA LEU A 27 -20.71 54.96 7.63
C LEU A 27 -21.56 56.13 7.08
N ALA A 28 -22.65 55.79 6.40
CA ALA A 28 -23.79 56.69 6.24
C ALA A 28 -24.91 56.18 7.13
N MET A 29 -25.25 56.98 8.17
CA MET A 29 -26.47 56.77 8.93
C MET A 29 -27.67 57.18 8.07
N GLY A 30 -28.42 56.17 7.63
CA GLY A 30 -29.70 56.36 6.92
C GLY A 30 -30.79 55.62 7.69
N SER A 31 -31.86 56.32 7.99
CA SER A 31 -33.09 55.99 8.69
C SER A 31 -33.64 54.61 8.42
N GLY A 32 -34.04 53.96 9.52
CA GLY A 32 -34.60 52.60 9.52
C GLY A 32 -35.87 52.45 8.69
N ALA A 33 -35.79 51.55 7.74
CA ALA A 33 -36.93 50.75 7.32
C ALA A 33 -36.81 49.41 8.07
N ALA A 34 -37.82 49.07 8.86
CA ALA A 34 -37.93 47.78 9.51
C ALA A 34 -37.88 46.71 8.39
N ALA A 35 -36.85 45.87 8.39
CA ALA A 35 -36.80 44.70 7.55
C ALA A 35 -38.01 43.82 7.93
N GLU A 36 -38.91 43.56 7.02
CA GLU A 36 -39.89 42.50 7.16
C GLU A 36 -39.17 41.19 7.55
N PRO A 37 -39.68 40.45 8.54
CA PRO A 37 -39.11 39.14 8.84
C PRO A 37 -39.16 38.31 7.57
N ALA A 38 -37.99 37.81 7.13
CA ALA A 38 -37.92 36.92 5.98
C ALA A 38 -38.95 35.82 6.16
N GLN A 39 -39.93 35.75 5.26
CA GLN A 39 -40.86 34.63 5.23
C GLN A 39 -40.03 33.34 5.19
N PRO A 40 -40.36 32.35 6.05
CA PRO A 40 -39.75 31.04 5.92
C PRO A 40 -39.96 30.58 4.47
N PRO A 41 -38.93 30.01 3.83
CA PRO A 41 -39.10 29.55 2.46
C PRO A 41 -40.33 28.66 2.41
N ALA A 42 -41.22 28.93 1.45
CA ALA A 42 -42.39 28.10 1.19
C ALA A 42 -41.95 26.62 1.29
N ALA A 43 -42.80 25.74 1.82
CA ALA A 43 -42.51 24.31 1.98
C ALA A 43 -42.20 23.66 0.61
N GLY A 44 -41.13 24.13 -0.03
CA GLY A 44 -40.59 23.70 -1.29
C GLY A 44 -39.59 22.60 -1.03
N ASN A 45 -39.80 21.52 -1.65
CA ASN A 45 -38.95 20.35 -1.88
C ASN A 45 -37.75 20.21 -0.93
N THR A 46 -37.97 19.70 0.30
CA THR A 46 -36.91 19.42 1.29
C THR A 46 -36.26 18.07 1.05
N LEU A 47 -36.49 17.44 -0.11
CA LEU A 47 -35.87 16.18 -0.50
C LEU A 47 -34.33 16.32 -0.48
N GLY A 48 -33.69 15.41 0.20
CA GLY A 48 -32.22 15.40 0.34
C GLY A 48 -31.64 16.33 1.41
N ALA A 49 -32.42 17.23 2.03
CA ALA A 49 -31.99 18.16 3.08
C ALA A 49 -32.23 17.67 4.52
N ARG A 50 -32.97 16.58 4.70
CA ARG A 50 -33.40 16.09 6.03
C ARG A 50 -32.34 15.23 6.70
N THR A 51 -32.35 15.29 8.04
CA THR A 51 -31.61 14.35 8.90
C THR A 51 -32.57 13.31 9.47
N TYR A 52 -32.24 12.05 9.29
CA TYR A 52 -32.97 10.87 9.74
C TYR A 52 -32.25 10.29 10.94
N ASN A 53 -32.71 10.60 12.16
CA ASN A 53 -32.15 10.03 13.37
C ASN A 53 -32.62 8.58 13.51
N ILE A 54 -31.73 7.61 13.62
CA ILE A 54 -32.08 6.19 13.74
C ILE A 54 -32.96 5.89 14.95
N ARG A 55 -32.95 6.74 16.01
CA ARG A 55 -33.85 6.61 17.16
C ARG A 55 -35.28 6.87 16.80
N ASP A 56 -35.57 7.74 15.85
CA ASP A 56 -36.95 8.02 15.37
C ASP A 56 -37.53 6.81 14.64
N PHE A 57 -36.70 5.88 14.21
CA PHE A 57 -37.07 4.61 13.60
C PHE A 57 -37.04 3.43 14.59
N GLY A 58 -36.87 3.71 15.88
CA GLY A 58 -37.00 2.72 16.95
C GLY A 58 -35.66 2.16 17.49
N ALA A 59 -34.48 2.64 16.99
CA ALA A 59 -33.19 2.20 17.50
C ALA A 59 -33.03 2.56 18.99
N LYS A 60 -32.60 1.60 19.80
CA LYS A 60 -32.44 1.76 21.25
C LYS A 60 -31.07 2.32 21.62
N GLY A 61 -30.01 1.82 21.01
CA GLY A 61 -28.65 2.24 21.28
C GLY A 61 -28.18 1.94 22.71
N ASP A 62 -28.67 0.84 23.29
CA ASP A 62 -28.40 0.38 24.66
C ASP A 62 -27.27 -0.65 24.75
N GLY A 63 -26.66 -1.01 23.62
CA GLY A 63 -25.58 -2.00 23.52
C GLY A 63 -26.03 -3.46 23.63
N LYS A 64 -27.33 -3.71 23.62
CA LYS A 64 -27.93 -5.04 23.77
C LYS A 64 -28.97 -5.35 22.71
N THR A 65 -29.90 -4.42 22.49
CA THR A 65 -30.95 -4.56 21.50
C THR A 65 -30.38 -4.52 20.10
N VAL A 66 -30.82 -5.43 19.22
CA VAL A 66 -30.40 -5.43 17.82
C VAL A 66 -31.17 -4.36 17.06
N ASP A 67 -30.49 -3.30 16.66
CA ASP A 67 -31.06 -2.10 16.03
C ASP A 67 -30.99 -2.15 14.49
N THR A 68 -30.64 -3.27 13.87
CA THR A 68 -30.43 -3.42 12.42
C THR A 68 -31.64 -2.91 11.62
N VAL A 69 -32.83 -3.32 12.01
CA VAL A 69 -34.09 -2.95 11.29
C VAL A 69 -34.33 -1.45 11.34
N ALA A 70 -34.12 -0.81 12.49
CA ALA A 70 -34.29 0.62 12.67
C ALA A 70 -33.25 1.44 11.85
N VAL A 71 -31.98 1.00 11.87
CA VAL A 71 -30.90 1.63 11.06
C VAL A 71 -31.23 1.49 9.57
N GLN A 72 -31.63 0.30 9.12
CA GLN A 72 -31.99 0.09 7.72
C GLN A 72 -33.20 0.92 7.31
N ALA A 73 -34.24 1.00 8.14
CA ALA A 73 -35.44 1.81 7.86
C ALA A 73 -35.10 3.30 7.70
N ALA A 74 -34.20 3.83 8.53
CA ALA A 74 -33.74 5.21 8.38
C ALA A 74 -32.98 5.44 7.04
N ILE A 75 -32.12 4.48 6.64
CA ILE A 75 -31.44 4.53 5.35
C ILE A 75 -32.42 4.46 4.18
N ASP A 76 -33.42 3.58 4.29
CA ASP A 76 -34.42 3.39 3.26
C ASP A 76 -35.30 4.63 3.08
N ALA A 77 -35.77 5.24 4.18
CA ALA A 77 -36.51 6.49 4.16
C ALA A 77 -35.67 7.64 3.57
N CYS A 78 -34.42 7.80 4.03
CA CYS A 78 -33.53 8.81 3.51
C CYS A 78 -33.31 8.67 1.99
N HIS A 79 -33.09 7.45 1.52
CA HIS A 79 -32.93 7.17 0.10
C HIS A 79 -34.20 7.47 -0.71
N SER A 80 -35.35 7.06 -0.20
CA SER A 80 -36.66 7.27 -0.86
C SER A 80 -37.00 8.74 -1.00
N ASP A 81 -36.56 9.56 -0.05
CA ASP A 81 -36.72 11.02 -0.07
C ASP A 81 -35.62 11.74 -0.91
N GLY A 82 -34.88 11.01 -1.75
CA GLY A 82 -33.88 11.56 -2.64
C GLY A 82 -32.47 11.69 -2.02
N GLY A 83 -32.29 11.32 -0.76
CA GLY A 83 -31.01 11.36 -0.04
C GLY A 83 -31.02 12.28 1.18
N GLY A 84 -29.87 12.37 1.85
CA GLY A 84 -29.72 13.18 3.06
C GLY A 84 -28.75 12.53 4.07
N ILE A 85 -28.97 12.84 5.35
CA ILE A 85 -28.13 12.35 6.44
C ILE A 85 -28.90 11.39 7.33
N VAL A 86 -28.40 10.16 7.48
CA VAL A 86 -28.82 9.22 8.52
C VAL A 86 -27.88 9.39 9.70
N LEU A 87 -28.42 9.79 10.85
CA LEU A 87 -27.65 10.08 12.05
C LEU A 87 -27.75 8.93 13.06
N ALA A 88 -26.60 8.33 13.40
CA ALA A 88 -26.44 7.52 14.58
C ALA A 88 -25.94 8.41 15.73
N PRO A 89 -26.80 8.83 16.68
CA PRO A 89 -26.42 9.74 17.77
C PRO A 89 -25.59 9.01 18.83
N ALA A 90 -25.33 9.66 19.98
CA ALA A 90 -24.68 9.01 21.11
C ALA A 90 -25.45 7.77 21.57
N GLY A 91 -24.73 6.66 21.77
CA GLY A 91 -25.27 5.34 22.14
C GLY A 91 -24.51 4.20 21.47
N VAL A 92 -24.79 2.97 21.87
CA VAL A 92 -24.20 1.75 21.30
C VAL A 92 -25.29 0.96 20.58
N PHE A 93 -25.29 1.01 19.26
CA PHE A 93 -26.29 0.38 18.40
C PHE A 93 -25.76 -0.95 17.88
N VAL A 94 -26.33 -2.06 18.35
CA VAL A 94 -25.94 -3.39 17.88
C VAL A 94 -26.59 -3.65 16.53
N ILE A 95 -25.78 -3.93 15.51
CA ILE A 95 -26.28 -4.15 14.15
C ILE A 95 -25.72 -5.44 13.54
N GLY A 96 -26.52 -6.08 12.72
CA GLY A 96 -26.09 -7.06 11.74
C GLY A 96 -25.77 -6.38 10.40
N THR A 97 -26.07 -7.08 9.30
CA THR A 97 -25.83 -6.52 7.96
C THR A 97 -26.78 -5.37 7.64
N VAL A 98 -26.21 -4.21 7.25
CA VAL A 98 -26.91 -3.01 6.81
C VAL A 98 -26.51 -2.66 5.39
N GLN A 99 -27.47 -2.34 4.54
CA GLN A 99 -27.26 -1.91 3.16
C GLN A 99 -27.27 -0.38 3.02
N MET A 100 -26.17 0.20 2.60
CA MET A 100 -26.13 1.59 2.15
C MET A 100 -26.77 1.74 0.78
N LYS A 101 -27.44 2.86 0.57
CA LYS A 101 -28.12 3.21 -0.68
C LYS A 101 -27.59 4.52 -1.26
N SER A 102 -27.91 4.77 -2.52
CA SER A 102 -27.46 5.99 -3.21
C SER A 102 -27.94 7.27 -2.52
N ASN A 103 -27.10 8.30 -2.55
CA ASN A 103 -27.34 9.63 -2.01
C ASN A 103 -27.50 9.69 -0.47
N VAL A 104 -27.03 8.66 0.26
CA VAL A 104 -27.13 8.59 1.72
C VAL A 104 -25.79 8.85 2.37
N THR A 105 -25.76 9.77 3.34
CA THR A 105 -24.67 9.98 4.28
C THR A 105 -25.02 9.32 5.61
N LEU A 106 -24.27 8.29 6.01
CA LEU A 106 -24.34 7.72 7.35
C LEU A 106 -23.35 8.45 8.25
N ARG A 107 -23.88 9.27 9.17
CA ARG A 107 -23.10 10.03 10.15
C ARG A 107 -23.19 9.41 11.52
N ILE A 108 -22.01 9.10 12.11
CA ILE A 108 -21.91 8.55 13.46
C ILE A 108 -21.34 9.64 14.38
N ALA A 109 -22.14 10.09 15.35
CA ALA A 109 -21.74 11.15 16.28
C ALA A 109 -20.57 10.70 17.19
N ALA A 110 -19.87 11.63 17.83
CA ALA A 110 -18.71 11.35 18.69
C ALA A 110 -18.97 10.29 19.77
N GLY A 111 -20.14 10.32 20.40
CA GLY A 111 -20.56 9.30 21.37
C GLY A 111 -21.31 8.12 20.74
N GLY A 112 -21.42 8.06 19.41
CA GLY A 112 -22.13 7.01 18.68
C GLY A 112 -21.21 5.84 18.35
N LYS A 113 -21.75 4.63 18.49
CA LYS A 113 -21.06 3.40 18.10
C LYS A 113 -22.02 2.47 17.37
N LEU A 114 -21.66 2.06 16.17
CA LEU A 114 -22.26 0.91 15.52
C LEU A 114 -21.46 -0.32 15.91
N LEU A 115 -22.09 -1.24 16.63
CA LEU A 115 -21.46 -2.44 17.17
C LEU A 115 -21.96 -3.65 16.37
N GLY A 116 -21.07 -4.32 15.66
CA GLY A 116 -21.42 -5.56 14.95
C GLY A 116 -21.93 -6.62 15.91
N SER A 117 -23.02 -7.27 15.59
CA SER A 117 -23.57 -8.37 16.42
C SER A 117 -22.59 -9.53 16.51
N ALA A 118 -22.41 -10.09 17.70
CA ALA A 118 -21.69 -11.35 17.90
C ALA A 118 -22.45 -12.57 17.36
N ASP A 119 -23.78 -12.43 17.18
CA ASP A 119 -24.59 -13.49 16.58
C ASP A 119 -24.45 -13.50 15.07
N GLY A 120 -23.78 -14.52 14.59
CA GLY A 120 -23.57 -14.75 13.17
C GLY A 120 -24.85 -14.83 12.32
N LYS A 121 -26.02 -15.11 12.90
CA LYS A 121 -27.29 -15.16 12.18
C LYS A 121 -27.80 -13.78 11.76
N GLN A 122 -27.24 -12.71 12.34
CA GLN A 122 -27.57 -11.34 12.00
C GLN A 122 -26.91 -10.88 10.69
N TYR A 123 -26.08 -11.72 10.09
CA TYR A 123 -25.35 -11.39 8.85
C TYR A 123 -25.83 -12.23 7.68
N HIS A 124 -25.95 -11.60 6.53
CA HIS A 124 -26.28 -12.26 5.27
C HIS A 124 -25.38 -11.77 4.14
N ALA A 125 -25.18 -12.63 3.16
CA ALA A 125 -24.36 -12.30 2.01
C ALA A 125 -25.07 -11.35 1.06
N ALA A 126 -24.33 -10.42 0.47
CA ALA A 126 -24.80 -9.64 -0.66
C ALA A 126 -24.76 -10.53 -1.92
N SER A 127 -25.90 -11.16 -2.24
CA SER A 127 -26.01 -12.14 -3.35
C SER A 127 -25.69 -11.57 -4.73
N SER A 128 -25.76 -10.23 -4.85
CA SER A 128 -25.44 -9.50 -6.08
C SER A 128 -23.94 -9.24 -6.30
N ILE A 129 -23.08 -9.59 -5.35
CA ILE A 129 -21.63 -9.55 -5.52
C ILE A 129 -21.17 -10.93 -6.00
N PRO A 130 -20.68 -11.06 -7.24
CA PRO A 130 -20.20 -12.34 -7.72
C PRO A 130 -18.94 -12.77 -6.95
N PRO A 131 -18.71 -14.07 -6.76
CA PRO A 131 -17.46 -14.58 -6.24
C PRO A 131 -16.31 -14.14 -7.14
N LEU A 132 -15.32 -13.40 -6.59
CA LEU A 132 -14.20 -12.87 -7.37
C LEU A 132 -13.23 -13.95 -7.84
N THR A 133 -12.96 -14.92 -7.01
CA THR A 133 -12.34 -16.22 -7.36
C THR A 133 -12.46 -17.15 -6.15
N PRO A 134 -12.59 -18.46 -6.33
CA PRO A 134 -12.65 -19.44 -5.23
C PRO A 134 -11.46 -19.37 -4.27
N ARG A 135 -10.32 -18.82 -4.72
CA ARG A 135 -9.09 -18.76 -3.94
C ARG A 135 -9.06 -17.59 -2.94
N PHE A 136 -9.82 -16.52 -3.16
CA PHE A 136 -9.80 -15.31 -2.33
C PHE A 136 -11.09 -15.07 -1.54
N GLU A 137 -12.10 -15.92 -1.69
CA GLU A 137 -13.43 -15.72 -1.10
C GLU A 137 -13.79 -16.77 -0.04
N ARG A 138 -12.86 -17.03 0.86
CA ARG A 138 -13.15 -17.92 2.01
C ARG A 138 -14.20 -17.37 2.97
N CYS A 139 -14.53 -16.07 2.89
CA CYS A 139 -15.40 -15.40 3.85
C CYS A 139 -16.76 -15.00 3.30
N GLY A 140 -17.10 -15.38 2.06
CA GLY A 140 -18.32 -14.96 1.40
C GLY A 140 -18.40 -13.43 1.21
N ASN A 141 -19.48 -12.94 0.60
CA ASN A 141 -19.72 -11.52 0.39
C ASN A 141 -20.55 -10.94 1.55
N VAL A 142 -20.06 -11.06 2.77
CA VAL A 142 -20.75 -10.66 4.00
C VAL A 142 -20.15 -9.39 4.55
N GLY A 143 -20.88 -8.29 4.56
CA GLY A 143 -20.48 -7.03 5.15
C GLY A 143 -21.34 -6.65 6.36
N LEU A 144 -20.75 -6.00 7.35
CA LEU A 144 -21.51 -5.31 8.39
C LEU A 144 -22.28 -4.15 7.75
N ILE A 145 -21.57 -3.36 6.93
CA ILE A 145 -22.17 -2.34 6.07
C ILE A 145 -21.75 -2.63 4.64
N TYR A 146 -22.72 -2.78 3.74
CA TYR A 146 -22.41 -3.02 2.34
C TYR A 146 -23.18 -2.11 1.39
N ALA A 147 -22.67 -1.96 0.18
CA ALA A 147 -23.36 -1.30 -0.92
C ALA A 147 -23.05 -1.98 -2.25
N VAL A 148 -24.03 -2.03 -3.13
CA VAL A 148 -23.91 -2.59 -4.47
C VAL A 148 -24.49 -1.63 -5.49
N ARG A 149 -23.69 -1.23 -6.48
CA ARG A 149 -24.08 -0.31 -7.57
C ARG A 149 -24.76 0.97 -7.07
N ALA A 150 -24.32 1.45 -5.90
CA ALA A 150 -24.84 2.69 -5.32
C ALA A 150 -23.90 3.86 -5.62
N GLU A 151 -24.46 5.06 -5.63
CA GLU A 151 -23.75 6.29 -5.95
C GLU A 151 -23.87 7.30 -4.81
N ASN A 152 -22.87 8.19 -4.69
CA ASN A 152 -22.88 9.28 -3.71
C ASN A 152 -23.04 8.76 -2.26
N ILE A 153 -22.21 7.79 -1.86
CA ILE A 153 -22.25 7.21 -0.52
C ILE A 153 -21.24 7.92 0.36
N THR A 154 -21.65 8.34 1.55
CA THR A 154 -20.74 8.85 2.57
C THR A 154 -20.93 8.09 3.88
N ILE A 155 -19.81 7.67 4.50
CA ILE A 155 -19.77 7.25 5.91
C ILE A 155 -18.80 8.17 6.63
N GLU A 156 -19.27 8.84 7.68
CA GLU A 156 -18.51 9.91 8.31
C GLU A 156 -18.79 10.08 9.80
N GLY A 157 -17.99 10.93 10.43
CA GLY A 157 -18.19 11.42 11.78
C GLY A 157 -17.21 10.81 12.79
N PRO A 158 -17.01 11.47 13.96
CA PRO A 158 -16.00 11.06 14.94
C PRO A 158 -16.41 9.85 15.79
N GLY A 159 -17.45 9.12 15.40
CA GLY A 159 -17.91 7.92 16.07
C GLY A 159 -17.13 6.66 15.69
N THR A 160 -17.64 5.51 16.09
CA THR A 160 -16.93 4.23 15.95
C THR A 160 -17.80 3.19 15.24
N ILE A 161 -17.18 2.41 14.37
CA ILE A 161 -17.73 1.13 13.89
C ILE A 161 -16.81 0.03 14.48
N ASP A 162 -17.38 -0.82 15.34
CA ASP A 162 -16.69 -1.92 16.00
C ASP A 162 -17.27 -3.25 15.50
N GLY A 163 -16.49 -4.04 14.81
CA GLY A 163 -16.95 -5.29 14.20
C GLY A 163 -17.07 -6.48 15.14
N GLN A 164 -16.65 -6.36 16.43
CA GLN A 164 -16.56 -7.48 17.38
C GLN A 164 -15.86 -8.72 16.80
N GLY A 165 -14.85 -8.49 15.96
CA GLY A 165 -14.23 -9.54 15.16
C GLY A 165 -13.65 -10.71 15.94
N ALA A 166 -13.32 -10.52 17.21
CA ALA A 166 -12.85 -11.59 18.08
C ALA A 166 -13.88 -12.75 18.23
N GLU A 167 -15.19 -12.44 18.12
CA GLU A 167 -16.26 -13.43 18.18
C GLU A 167 -16.31 -14.35 16.93
N PHE A 168 -15.65 -13.93 15.85
CA PHE A 168 -15.57 -14.67 14.59
C PHE A 168 -14.20 -15.33 14.37
N ARG A 169 -13.30 -15.22 15.35
CA ARG A 169 -11.95 -15.76 15.24
C ARG A 169 -11.96 -17.27 15.22
N SER A 170 -11.53 -17.84 14.09
CA SER A 170 -11.23 -19.28 14.02
C SER A 170 -9.80 -19.51 14.50
N PRO A 171 -9.54 -20.41 15.45
CA PRO A 171 -8.19 -20.86 15.71
C PRO A 171 -7.66 -21.53 14.44
N ARG A 172 -6.45 -21.16 14.01
CA ARG A 172 -5.74 -21.93 12.97
C ARG A 172 -5.52 -23.34 13.51
N GLY A 173 -6.31 -24.28 13.06
CA GLY A 173 -6.29 -25.65 13.57
C GLY A 173 -7.63 -26.39 13.44
N GLY A 174 -8.65 -25.76 12.87
CA GLY A 174 -9.88 -26.43 12.43
C GLY A 174 -11.00 -26.56 13.48
N GLY A 175 -10.93 -25.83 14.58
CA GLY A 175 -12.09 -25.74 15.48
C GLY A 175 -13.16 -24.80 14.89
N PRO A 176 -14.46 -25.04 15.16
CA PRO A 176 -15.51 -24.12 14.76
C PRO A 176 -15.28 -22.75 15.43
N PRO A 177 -15.61 -21.63 14.76
CA PRO A 177 -15.57 -20.32 15.40
C PRO A 177 -16.50 -20.26 16.61
N PRO A 178 -16.25 -19.40 17.58
CA PRO A 178 -17.08 -19.28 18.79
C PRO A 178 -18.57 -19.11 18.52
N SER A 179 -18.92 -18.48 17.40
CA SER A 179 -20.31 -18.28 16.96
C SER A 179 -20.96 -19.50 16.30
N GLY A 180 -20.30 -20.66 16.23
CA GLY A 180 -20.80 -21.84 15.52
C GLY A 180 -20.82 -21.71 13.99
N ARG A 181 -20.23 -20.66 13.44
CA ARG A 181 -20.03 -20.48 11.99
C ARG A 181 -18.67 -21.02 11.57
N SER A 182 -18.59 -21.60 10.38
CA SER A 182 -17.32 -21.93 9.76
C SER A 182 -16.50 -20.65 9.60
N GLY A 183 -15.18 -20.72 9.72
CA GLY A 183 -14.27 -19.57 9.59
C GLY A 183 -14.38 -18.79 8.27
N ASP A 184 -15.21 -19.26 7.36
CA ASP A 184 -15.44 -18.75 6.01
C ASP A 184 -16.53 -17.65 5.93
N HIS A 185 -17.14 -17.28 7.05
CA HIS A 185 -18.24 -16.29 7.08
C HIS A 185 -17.95 -15.12 8.02
N ARG A 186 -16.73 -14.60 7.95
CA ARG A 186 -16.31 -13.43 8.72
C ARG A 186 -16.79 -12.15 8.00
N PRO A 187 -17.62 -11.28 8.62
CA PRO A 187 -18.06 -10.06 7.95
C PRO A 187 -16.92 -9.04 7.80
N TYR A 188 -16.90 -8.35 6.65
CA TYR A 188 -16.13 -7.12 6.47
C TYR A 188 -16.77 -5.99 7.28
N HIS A 189 -16.04 -4.95 7.69
CA HIS A 189 -16.70 -3.74 8.16
C HIS A 189 -17.49 -3.09 7.03
N LEU A 190 -16.78 -2.69 5.95
CA LEU A 190 -17.34 -2.03 4.78
C LEU A 190 -17.05 -2.87 3.54
N LEU A 191 -18.11 -3.22 2.79
CA LEU A 191 -18.00 -3.99 1.56
C LEU A 191 -18.76 -3.28 0.44
N PHE A 192 -18.05 -2.65 -0.49
CA PHE A 192 -18.64 -1.92 -1.60
C PHE A 192 -18.29 -2.53 -2.94
N TYR A 193 -19.28 -2.73 -3.79
CA TYR A 193 -19.14 -3.35 -5.09
C TYR A 193 -19.78 -2.52 -6.20
N ARG A 194 -19.00 -2.12 -7.20
CA ARG A 194 -19.43 -1.31 -8.35
C ARG A 194 -20.14 -0.02 -7.94
N CYS A 195 -19.65 0.60 -6.89
CA CYS A 195 -20.16 1.88 -6.41
C CYS A 195 -19.39 3.06 -7.02
N ASN A 196 -20.01 4.22 -7.03
CA ASN A 196 -19.44 5.44 -7.57
C ASN A 196 -19.57 6.60 -6.58
N ASN A 197 -18.54 7.45 -6.48
CA ASN A 197 -18.48 8.57 -5.56
C ASN A 197 -18.68 8.13 -4.10
N ILE A 198 -17.64 7.48 -3.55
CA ILE A 198 -17.60 6.98 -2.16
C ILE A 198 -16.75 7.93 -1.33
N ARG A 199 -17.25 8.34 -0.18
CA ARG A 199 -16.50 9.15 0.80
C ARG A 199 -16.53 8.50 2.16
N LEU A 200 -15.33 8.26 2.71
CA LEU A 200 -15.13 7.75 4.07
C LEU A 200 -14.30 8.78 4.82
N ARG A 201 -14.79 9.31 5.95
CA ARG A 201 -14.05 10.35 6.65
C ARG A 201 -14.29 10.40 8.16
N ASP A 202 -13.24 10.75 8.89
CA ASP A 202 -13.27 11.07 10.33
C ASP A 202 -13.77 9.92 11.23
N ILE A 203 -13.85 8.69 10.72
CA ILE A 203 -14.44 7.54 11.40
C ILE A 203 -13.38 6.62 11.99
N PHE A 204 -13.66 6.03 13.16
CA PHE A 204 -12.84 4.98 13.76
C PHE A 204 -13.43 3.59 13.44
N LEU A 205 -12.71 2.81 12.64
CA LEU A 205 -13.01 1.41 12.32
C LEU A 205 -12.13 0.50 13.17
N ARG A 206 -12.73 -0.39 13.97
CA ARG A 206 -11.96 -1.29 14.83
C ARG A 206 -12.52 -2.70 14.88
N ASN A 207 -11.62 -3.67 15.09
CA ASN A 207 -11.95 -5.06 15.35
C ASN A 207 -12.88 -5.68 14.30
N SER A 208 -12.56 -5.53 13.00
CA SER A 208 -13.27 -6.26 11.96
C SER A 208 -13.11 -7.77 12.13
N ALA A 209 -14.10 -8.52 11.73
CA ALA A 209 -13.93 -9.96 11.65
C ALA A 209 -13.05 -10.39 10.47
N TYR A 210 -12.99 -9.57 9.41
CA TYR A 210 -12.13 -9.77 8.23
C TYR A 210 -11.45 -8.45 7.84
N HIS A 211 -11.47 -8.02 6.56
CA HIS A 211 -10.91 -6.71 6.18
C HIS A 211 -11.77 -5.55 6.71
N SER A 212 -11.16 -4.42 7.03
CA SER A 212 -11.90 -3.23 7.45
C SER A 212 -12.62 -2.56 6.29
N VAL A 213 -11.92 -2.21 5.21
CA VAL A 213 -12.50 -1.51 4.06
C VAL A 213 -12.21 -2.30 2.80
N ARG A 214 -13.21 -3.01 2.28
CA ARG A 214 -13.11 -3.72 1.01
C ARG A 214 -13.96 -3.06 -0.06
N ILE A 215 -13.32 -2.56 -1.10
CA ILE A 215 -13.98 -1.87 -2.21
C ILE A 215 -13.57 -2.53 -3.52
N ILE A 216 -14.55 -2.90 -4.34
CA ILE A 216 -14.36 -3.73 -5.52
C ILE A 216 -14.97 -3.04 -6.73
N GLU A 217 -14.25 -2.96 -7.85
CA GLU A 217 -14.69 -2.44 -9.15
C GLU A 217 -15.45 -1.09 -9.06
N SER A 218 -14.99 -0.23 -8.15
CA SER A 218 -15.63 1.05 -7.84
C SER A 218 -14.75 2.23 -8.25
N SER A 219 -15.36 3.41 -8.38
CA SER A 219 -14.66 4.60 -8.87
C SER A 219 -14.98 5.83 -8.03
N PHE A 220 -14.04 6.83 -8.04
CA PHE A 220 -14.13 8.07 -7.28
C PHE A 220 -14.30 7.81 -5.79
N ILE A 221 -13.21 7.36 -5.18
CA ILE A 221 -13.16 6.94 -3.78
C ILE A 221 -12.26 7.91 -3.02
N TRP A 222 -12.78 8.50 -1.95
CA TRP A 222 -12.03 9.33 -1.02
C TRP A 222 -12.10 8.72 0.38
N ALA A 223 -10.94 8.43 0.97
CA ALA A 223 -10.79 7.98 2.34
C ALA A 223 -9.79 8.90 3.05
N TYR A 224 -10.24 9.69 4.01
CA TYR A 224 -9.37 10.63 4.71
C TYR A 224 -9.71 10.77 6.19
N SER A 225 -8.68 11.05 7.00
CA SER A 225 -8.79 11.15 8.46
C SER A 225 -9.41 9.92 9.10
N LEU A 226 -9.17 8.72 8.53
CA LEU A 226 -9.64 7.48 9.12
C LEU A 226 -8.65 6.94 10.14
N ARG A 227 -9.17 6.40 11.22
CA ARG A 227 -8.44 5.54 12.12
C ARG A 227 -8.91 4.10 11.93
N ILE A 228 -7.98 3.20 11.61
CA ILE A 228 -8.26 1.77 11.47
C ILE A 228 -7.39 1.00 12.46
N TYR A 229 -8.03 0.24 13.36
CA TYR A 229 -7.34 -0.67 14.27
C TYR A 229 -7.94 -2.07 14.14
N ASN A 230 -7.25 -2.92 13.36
CA ASN A 230 -7.78 -4.21 12.95
C ASN A 230 -6.76 -5.33 13.18
N ARG A 231 -6.68 -5.86 14.42
CA ARG A 231 -5.65 -6.81 14.86
C ARG A 231 -6.18 -7.97 15.68
N VAL A 232 -7.44 -8.36 15.46
CA VAL A 232 -8.09 -9.42 16.28
C VAL A 232 -8.18 -10.77 15.58
N ASN A 233 -8.03 -10.79 14.24
CA ASN A 233 -8.11 -11.98 13.42
C ASN A 233 -6.99 -12.07 12.39
N TYR A 234 -6.81 -13.25 11.80
CA TYR A 234 -6.06 -13.41 10.55
C TYR A 234 -6.77 -12.72 9.38
N ASN A 235 -5.99 -12.21 8.44
CA ASN A 235 -6.49 -11.45 7.28
C ASN A 235 -7.31 -10.22 7.71
N ASN A 236 -6.88 -9.58 8.78
CA ASN A 236 -7.41 -8.30 9.20
C ASN A 236 -6.72 -7.17 8.46
N ASP A 237 -7.03 -7.06 7.14
CA ASP A 237 -6.54 -5.97 6.31
C ASP A 237 -7.12 -4.62 6.77
N GLY A 238 -6.41 -3.55 6.47
CA GLY A 238 -6.91 -2.18 6.57
C GLY A 238 -7.79 -1.84 5.37
N PHE A 239 -7.20 -1.19 4.38
CA PHE A 239 -7.82 -0.97 3.07
C PHE A 239 -7.53 -2.15 2.13
N HIS A 240 -8.54 -2.55 1.39
CA HIS A 240 -8.42 -3.57 0.35
C HIS A 240 -9.20 -3.17 -0.89
N PHE A 241 -8.52 -2.57 -1.87
CA PHE A 241 -9.08 -2.15 -3.15
C PHE A 241 -8.88 -3.24 -4.19
N VAL A 242 -9.91 -3.53 -4.98
CA VAL A 242 -9.84 -4.50 -6.09
C VAL A 242 -10.35 -3.85 -7.37
N SER A 243 -9.46 -3.64 -8.33
CA SER A 243 -9.79 -3.03 -9.64
C SER A 243 -10.53 -1.68 -9.53
N CYS A 244 -10.16 -0.87 -8.56
CA CYS A 244 -10.75 0.45 -8.31
C CYS A 244 -10.05 1.56 -9.12
N ARG A 245 -10.76 2.66 -9.38
CA ARG A 245 -10.22 3.81 -10.11
C ARG A 245 -10.48 5.12 -9.38
N TYR A 246 -9.55 6.08 -9.52
CA TYR A 246 -9.65 7.40 -8.87
C TYR A 246 -9.81 7.26 -7.36
N VAL A 247 -8.80 6.65 -6.74
CA VAL A 247 -8.76 6.38 -5.28
C VAL A 247 -7.83 7.37 -4.61
N HIS A 248 -8.32 8.05 -3.60
CA HIS A 248 -7.56 8.99 -2.79
C HIS A 248 -7.63 8.60 -1.32
N VAL A 249 -6.47 8.28 -0.72
CA VAL A 249 -6.34 7.98 0.72
C VAL A 249 -5.39 9.00 1.31
N SER A 250 -5.81 9.71 2.36
CA SER A 250 -4.93 10.66 3.05
C SER A 250 -5.22 10.80 4.54
N ASP A 251 -4.20 11.21 5.29
CA ASP A 251 -4.30 11.58 6.71
C ASP A 251 -4.89 10.46 7.59
N CYS A 252 -4.59 9.20 7.25
CA CYS A 252 -5.10 8.02 7.94
C CYS A 252 -4.07 7.42 8.90
N ASP A 253 -4.54 6.82 10.01
CA ASP A 253 -3.76 5.94 10.89
C ASP A 253 -4.28 4.51 10.79
N VAL A 254 -3.46 3.61 10.22
CA VAL A 254 -3.86 2.24 9.93
C VAL A 254 -2.95 1.25 10.64
N GLN A 255 -3.54 0.50 11.56
CA GLN A 255 -2.89 -0.58 12.27
C GLN A 255 -3.66 -1.88 12.03
N SER A 256 -3.09 -2.76 11.23
CA SER A 256 -3.71 -4.01 10.80
C SER A 256 -2.89 -5.23 11.24
N GLU A 257 -3.50 -6.41 11.16
CA GLU A 257 -2.76 -7.66 11.32
C GLU A 257 -2.22 -8.14 9.98
N ASP A 258 -3.02 -8.04 8.92
CA ASP A 258 -2.62 -8.36 7.54
C ASP A 258 -2.39 -7.07 6.74
N ASP A 259 -2.49 -7.09 5.43
CA ASP A 259 -2.10 -5.98 4.55
C ASP A 259 -2.79 -4.65 4.95
N ALA A 260 -2.00 -3.61 5.19
CA ALA A 260 -2.56 -2.33 5.65
C ALA A 260 -3.28 -1.57 4.53
N CYS A 261 -2.78 -1.66 3.30
CA CYS A 261 -3.39 -1.11 2.10
C CYS A 261 -3.10 -2.01 0.89
N ALA A 262 -4.01 -2.91 0.60
CA ALA A 262 -3.92 -3.84 -0.53
C ALA A 262 -4.57 -3.24 -1.79
N MET A 263 -3.89 -3.37 -2.92
CA MET A 263 -4.34 -2.98 -4.25
C MET A 263 -4.24 -4.18 -5.19
N PHE A 264 -5.33 -4.89 -5.34
CA PHE A 264 -5.42 -6.08 -6.19
C PHE A 264 -6.06 -5.77 -7.53
N GLY A 265 -5.74 -6.57 -8.53
CA GLY A 265 -6.29 -6.37 -9.87
C GLY A 265 -5.82 -5.08 -10.53
N SER A 266 -6.70 -4.41 -11.26
CA SER A 266 -6.35 -3.26 -12.12
C SER A 266 -6.70 -1.93 -11.46
N CYS A 267 -6.14 -1.65 -10.28
CA CYS A 267 -6.27 -0.35 -9.63
C CYS A 267 -5.54 0.74 -10.44
N ARG A 268 -6.19 1.89 -10.68
CA ARG A 268 -5.66 2.96 -11.53
C ARG A 268 -5.98 4.35 -10.98
N PHE A 269 -5.07 5.30 -11.19
CA PHE A 269 -5.21 6.67 -10.71
C PHE A 269 -5.43 6.70 -9.20
N VAL A 270 -4.44 6.18 -8.46
CA VAL A 270 -4.47 6.06 -7.00
C VAL A 270 -3.47 7.02 -6.38
N THR A 271 -3.90 7.77 -5.37
CA THR A 271 -3.00 8.53 -4.50
C THR A 271 -3.16 8.10 -3.05
N ILE A 272 -2.04 7.85 -2.37
CA ILE A 272 -2.00 7.58 -0.92
C ILE A 272 -0.99 8.52 -0.31
N ALA A 273 -1.39 9.34 0.67
CA ALA A 273 -0.50 10.35 1.21
C ALA A 273 -0.69 10.61 2.70
N ASN A 274 0.33 11.21 3.34
CA ASN A 274 0.27 11.79 4.70
C ASN A 274 -0.27 10.84 5.77
N SER A 275 0.01 9.54 5.66
CA SER A 275 -0.62 8.51 6.49
C SER A 275 0.40 7.68 7.24
N THR A 276 -0.04 7.07 8.34
CA THR A 276 0.77 6.17 9.15
C THR A 276 0.26 4.73 9.05
N PHE A 277 1.20 3.78 8.95
CA PHE A 277 0.88 2.38 8.75
C PHE A 277 1.72 1.46 9.64
N SER A 278 1.09 0.44 10.21
CA SER A 278 1.76 -0.64 10.92
C SER A 278 1.01 -1.96 10.74
N THR A 279 1.74 -3.02 10.41
CA THR A 279 1.14 -4.34 10.21
C THR A 279 2.14 -5.47 10.45
N ARG A 280 1.64 -6.70 10.64
CA ARG A 280 2.48 -7.90 10.62
C ARG A 280 2.94 -8.27 9.20
N TRP A 281 2.18 -7.88 8.15
CA TRP A 281 2.45 -8.29 6.77
C TRP A 281 2.89 -7.12 5.88
N ALA A 282 2.18 -6.80 4.81
CA ALA A 282 2.59 -5.73 3.92
C ALA A 282 1.79 -4.44 4.19
N VAL A 283 2.45 -3.29 4.01
CA VAL A 283 1.73 -2.01 4.00
C VAL A 283 1.11 -1.78 2.64
N PHE A 284 1.93 -1.71 1.60
CA PHE A 284 1.44 -1.55 0.23
C PHE A 284 1.59 -2.88 -0.51
N ARG A 285 0.47 -3.58 -0.66
CA ARG A 285 0.40 -4.89 -1.31
C ARG A 285 -0.24 -4.77 -2.69
N PHE A 286 0.51 -5.13 -3.72
CA PHE A 286 -0.02 -5.26 -5.07
C PHE A 286 -0.15 -6.75 -5.42
N GLY A 287 -1.27 -7.14 -6.01
CA GLY A 287 -1.54 -8.53 -6.37
C GLY A 287 -2.21 -8.66 -7.72
N GLY A 288 -1.44 -9.05 -8.73
CA GLY A 288 -1.93 -9.33 -10.09
C GLY A 288 -2.54 -8.12 -10.81
N GLY A 289 -3.16 -8.37 -11.95
CA GLY A 289 -3.86 -7.36 -12.76
C GLY A 289 -2.94 -6.32 -13.41
N ASN A 290 -3.51 -5.16 -13.73
CA ASN A 290 -2.86 -4.10 -14.48
C ASN A 290 -2.92 -2.77 -13.68
N PRO A 291 -2.22 -2.67 -12.52
CA PRO A 291 -2.18 -1.42 -11.77
C PRO A 291 -1.32 -0.39 -12.51
N GLU A 292 -1.81 0.85 -12.57
CA GLU A 292 -1.07 1.93 -13.23
C GLU A 292 -1.43 3.32 -12.70
N ASN A 293 -0.49 4.27 -12.86
CA ASN A 293 -0.65 5.67 -12.46
C ASN A 293 -0.97 5.79 -10.97
N ILE A 294 -0.05 5.31 -10.13
CA ILE A 294 -0.20 5.26 -8.67
C ILE A 294 0.92 6.07 -8.02
N ALA A 295 0.55 6.99 -7.12
CA ALA A 295 1.49 7.78 -6.34
C ALA A 295 1.26 7.57 -4.84
N ILE A 296 2.32 7.17 -4.13
CA ILE A 296 2.32 6.96 -2.68
C ILE A 296 3.39 7.87 -2.07
N SER A 297 2.99 8.78 -1.16
CA SER A 297 3.92 9.80 -0.68
C SER A 297 3.72 10.22 0.77
N ASN A 298 4.80 10.73 1.40
CA ASN A 298 4.77 11.32 2.74
C ASN A 298 4.17 10.39 3.80
N CYS A 299 4.50 9.10 3.77
CA CYS A 299 3.96 8.13 4.71
C CYS A 299 5.03 7.63 5.70
N LEU A 300 4.59 7.38 6.93
CA LEU A 300 5.37 6.73 7.97
C LEU A 300 4.93 5.27 8.10
N ILE A 301 5.86 4.36 7.92
CA ILE A 301 5.67 2.91 8.07
C ILE A 301 6.49 2.46 9.27
N TYR A 302 5.86 1.81 10.24
CA TYR A 302 6.56 1.40 11.45
C TYR A 302 6.12 0.02 11.93
N LYS A 303 7.03 -0.70 12.58
CA LYS A 303 6.76 -2.05 13.14
C LYS A 303 6.02 -2.93 12.14
N THR A 304 6.59 -3.07 10.94
CA THR A 304 6.05 -3.92 9.87
C THR A 304 6.98 -5.11 9.64
N TYR A 305 6.49 -6.32 9.85
CA TYR A 305 7.31 -7.53 9.95
C TYR A 305 7.10 -8.55 8.83
N GLY A 306 6.30 -8.23 7.85
CA GLY A 306 6.29 -8.86 6.54
C GLY A 306 7.21 -8.11 5.58
N CYS A 307 6.75 -7.71 4.45
CA CYS A 307 7.48 -6.86 3.52
C CYS A 307 6.68 -5.57 3.29
N PRO A 308 7.12 -4.39 3.79
CA PRO A 308 6.37 -3.14 3.69
C PRO A 308 5.81 -2.82 2.32
N ILE A 309 6.62 -2.96 1.27
CA ILE A 309 6.19 -2.72 -0.11
C ILE A 309 6.36 -4.02 -0.88
N LYS A 310 5.23 -4.66 -1.21
CA LYS A 310 5.19 -5.98 -1.80
C LYS A 310 4.35 -5.98 -3.08
N MET A 311 5.01 -6.24 -4.21
CA MET A 311 4.43 -6.18 -5.54
C MET A 311 4.63 -7.52 -6.24
N HIS A 312 3.57 -8.34 -6.35
CA HIS A 312 3.63 -9.67 -6.95
C HIS A 312 2.76 -9.77 -8.19
N PHE A 313 3.38 -10.11 -9.30
CA PHE A 313 2.75 -10.11 -10.60
C PHE A 313 2.91 -11.47 -11.30
N GLY A 314 1.83 -11.93 -11.88
CA GLY A 314 1.79 -13.14 -12.69
C GLY A 314 2.03 -12.84 -14.18
N PRO A 315 1.99 -13.89 -15.02
CA PRO A 315 2.46 -13.84 -16.41
C PRO A 315 1.72 -12.88 -17.34
N GLN A 316 0.52 -12.45 -17.02
CA GLN A 316 -0.27 -11.51 -17.83
C GLN A 316 -0.45 -10.15 -17.17
N SER A 317 0.19 -9.93 -16.01
CA SER A 317 0.08 -8.67 -15.30
C SER A 317 0.84 -7.56 -16.00
N ARG A 318 0.27 -6.35 -15.99
CA ARG A 318 0.87 -5.16 -16.60
C ARG A 318 0.85 -4.03 -15.60
N ALA A 319 1.95 -3.87 -14.87
CA ALA A 319 2.11 -2.83 -13.87
C ALA A 319 3.02 -1.72 -14.39
N GLN A 320 2.61 -0.46 -14.26
CA GLN A 320 3.43 0.65 -14.72
C GLN A 320 3.11 1.98 -14.03
N ASN A 321 4.07 2.91 -14.10
CA ASN A 321 3.91 4.27 -13.61
C ASN A 321 3.54 4.31 -12.12
N ILE A 322 4.37 3.72 -11.26
CA ILE A 322 4.13 3.67 -9.82
C ILE A 322 5.26 4.39 -9.09
N LEU A 323 4.90 5.41 -8.31
CA LEU A 323 5.83 6.25 -7.56
C LEU A 323 5.65 6.04 -6.05
N PHE A 324 6.77 5.82 -5.37
CA PHE A 324 6.89 5.90 -3.91
C PHE A 324 7.82 7.06 -3.56
N CYS A 325 7.35 8.04 -2.78
CA CYS A 325 8.09 9.25 -2.51
C CYS A 325 8.03 9.68 -1.04
N ASN A 326 9.17 10.12 -0.48
CA ASN A 326 9.26 10.64 0.88
C ASN A 326 8.71 9.66 1.94
N LEU A 327 9.24 8.44 1.99
CA LEU A 327 8.82 7.42 2.93
C LEU A 327 9.83 7.24 4.05
N ILE A 328 9.32 7.11 5.27
CA ILE A 328 10.09 6.68 6.44
C ILE A 328 9.61 5.29 6.85
N LEU A 329 10.55 4.32 6.89
CA LEU A 329 10.29 2.95 7.30
C LEU A 329 11.10 2.66 8.57
N GLN A 330 10.43 2.58 9.71
CA GLN A 330 11.06 2.40 11.01
C GLN A 330 10.76 1.05 11.63
N ASP A 331 11.79 0.29 11.96
CA ASP A 331 11.67 -1.07 12.54
C ASP A 331 10.82 -2.01 11.68
N VAL A 332 11.28 -2.23 10.45
CA VAL A 332 10.61 -3.09 9.47
C VAL A 332 11.50 -4.29 9.12
N THR A 333 10.95 -5.30 8.46
CA THR A 333 11.71 -6.33 7.76
C THR A 333 12.05 -5.88 6.34
N GLY A 334 12.51 -6.76 5.45
CA GLY A 334 12.96 -6.40 4.10
C GLY A 334 12.03 -5.42 3.38
N PRO A 335 12.51 -4.24 3.01
CA PRO A 335 11.67 -3.08 2.77
C PRO A 335 10.81 -3.18 1.49
N ILE A 336 11.35 -3.82 0.44
CA ILE A 336 10.76 -3.82 -0.89
C ILE A 336 10.95 -5.19 -1.54
N SER A 337 9.88 -5.77 -2.08
CA SER A 337 9.91 -6.97 -2.93
C SER A 337 9.05 -6.75 -4.16
N ILE A 338 9.65 -6.79 -5.34
CA ILE A 338 8.96 -6.71 -6.63
C ILE A 338 9.28 -7.98 -7.40
N ASP A 339 8.26 -8.72 -7.80
CA ASP A 339 8.47 -9.89 -8.63
C ASP A 339 7.48 -9.99 -9.80
N LEU A 340 7.95 -10.66 -10.86
CA LEU A 340 7.17 -11.00 -12.03
C LEU A 340 7.47 -12.45 -12.41
N ASP A 341 6.42 -13.28 -12.43
CA ASP A 341 6.49 -14.61 -13.05
C ASP A 341 6.06 -14.53 -14.51
N ASP A 342 7.01 -14.36 -15.40
CA ASP A 342 6.75 -14.29 -16.85
C ASP A 342 6.81 -15.67 -17.55
N ARG A 343 6.70 -16.75 -16.80
CA ARG A 343 6.66 -18.10 -17.40
C ARG A 343 5.28 -18.40 -17.98
N PRO A 344 5.21 -19.01 -19.18
CA PRO A 344 3.93 -19.45 -19.74
C PRO A 344 3.28 -20.50 -18.83
N ARG A 345 1.97 -20.46 -18.70
CA ARG A 345 1.22 -21.51 -18.00
C ARG A 345 1.17 -22.78 -18.85
N PRO A 346 1.09 -23.97 -18.24
CA PRO A 346 0.93 -25.21 -19.00
C PRO A 346 -0.28 -25.14 -19.95
N GLY A 347 -0.05 -25.44 -21.26
CA GLY A 347 -1.08 -25.39 -22.31
C GLY A 347 -1.29 -24.03 -22.98
N GLU A 348 -0.63 -22.98 -22.54
CA GLU A 348 -0.72 -21.64 -23.12
C GLU A 348 0.17 -21.54 -24.38
N LYS A 349 -0.44 -21.46 -25.57
CA LYS A 349 0.27 -21.47 -26.88
C LYS A 349 0.70 -20.07 -27.34
N SER A 350 -0.01 -19.03 -26.94
CA SER A 350 0.29 -17.63 -27.28
C SER A 350 -0.36 -16.72 -26.25
N ARG A 351 0.39 -15.71 -25.78
CA ARG A 351 -0.13 -14.71 -24.84
C ARG A 351 0.54 -13.36 -25.07
N GLU A 352 -0.15 -12.32 -24.74
CA GLU A 352 0.49 -11.03 -24.51
C GLU A 352 1.33 -11.12 -23.25
N LYS A 353 2.60 -10.79 -23.35
CA LYS A 353 3.54 -10.79 -22.21
C LYS A 353 3.10 -9.78 -21.16
N GLY A 354 3.23 -10.18 -19.90
CA GLY A 354 3.17 -9.26 -18.76
C GLY A 354 4.41 -8.35 -18.73
N TYR A 355 4.29 -7.24 -18.01
CA TYR A 355 5.41 -6.37 -17.71
C TYR A 355 5.24 -5.67 -16.36
N VAL A 356 6.36 -5.32 -15.75
CA VAL A 356 6.44 -4.42 -14.60
C VAL A 356 7.49 -3.39 -14.96
N ARG A 357 7.07 -2.14 -15.12
CA ARG A 357 7.97 -1.09 -15.60
C ARG A 357 7.66 0.30 -15.03
N ASN A 358 8.67 1.17 -15.12
CA ASN A 358 8.58 2.55 -14.65
C ASN A 358 8.09 2.64 -13.20
N ILE A 359 8.87 1.99 -12.30
CA ILE A 359 8.63 2.02 -10.86
C ILE A 359 9.72 2.86 -10.21
N MET A 360 9.35 3.88 -9.47
CA MET A 360 10.28 4.82 -8.87
C MET A 360 10.16 4.87 -7.35
N PHE A 361 11.31 4.84 -6.67
CA PHE A 361 11.45 5.11 -5.24
C PHE A 361 12.31 6.35 -5.04
N ASN A 362 11.77 7.40 -4.41
CA ASN A 362 12.46 8.67 -4.23
C ASN A 362 12.35 9.17 -2.79
N GLY A 363 13.48 9.48 -2.14
CA GLY A 363 13.47 9.98 -0.77
C GLY A 363 13.02 8.94 0.26
N LEU A 364 13.72 7.79 0.35
CA LEU A 364 13.38 6.71 1.29
C LEU A 364 14.40 6.63 2.42
N ARG A 365 13.93 6.62 3.67
CA ARG A 365 14.74 6.39 4.88
C ARG A 365 14.23 5.14 5.57
N CYS A 366 15.08 4.12 5.72
CA CYS A 366 14.65 2.83 6.23
C CYS A 366 15.61 2.28 7.29
N ARG A 367 15.02 1.74 8.35
CA ARG A 367 15.73 0.93 9.34
C ARG A 367 15.11 -0.47 9.40
N VAL A 368 15.87 -1.45 8.95
CA VAL A 368 15.51 -2.86 9.03
C VAL A 368 15.92 -3.43 10.38
N LEU A 369 15.05 -4.24 10.97
CA LEU A 369 15.29 -4.87 12.27
C LEU A 369 16.52 -5.78 12.26
N ALA A 370 17.27 -5.73 13.36
CA ALA A 370 18.35 -6.68 13.64
C ALA A 370 17.88 -7.96 14.37
N ARG A 371 16.62 -8.01 14.76
CA ARG A 371 15.98 -9.14 15.46
C ARG A 371 14.53 -9.27 15.01
N GLU A 372 14.06 -10.49 14.98
CA GLU A 372 12.63 -10.79 14.80
C GLU A 372 11.82 -10.24 15.98
N ARG A 373 10.64 -9.71 15.66
CA ARG A 373 9.71 -9.17 16.67
C ARG A 373 8.29 -9.55 16.33
N GLN A 374 7.49 -9.67 17.37
CA GLN A 374 6.04 -9.84 17.30
C GLN A 374 5.34 -8.52 17.64
N LEU A 375 4.17 -8.30 17.10
CA LEU A 375 3.29 -7.21 17.52
C LEU A 375 2.56 -7.66 18.78
N PRO A 376 2.76 -6.98 19.93
CA PRO A 376 2.25 -7.47 21.22
C PRO A 376 0.73 -7.38 21.34
N ASP A 377 0.09 -6.58 20.51
CA ASP A 377 -1.35 -6.31 20.49
C ASP A 377 -2.14 -7.22 19.53
N ILE A 378 -1.45 -8.19 18.88
CA ILE A 378 -2.11 -9.27 18.14
C ILE A 378 -2.33 -10.45 19.09
N PRO A 379 -3.59 -10.93 19.25
CA PRO A 379 -3.92 -11.94 20.27
C PRO A 379 -3.48 -13.36 19.94
N PHE A 380 -2.69 -13.57 18.88
CA PHE A 380 -2.14 -14.85 18.48
C PHE A 380 -0.72 -14.67 17.94
N ARG A 381 0.09 -15.71 18.08
CA ARG A 381 1.47 -15.67 17.61
C ARG A 381 1.55 -16.00 16.13
N HIS A 382 2.20 -15.13 15.36
CA HIS A 382 2.61 -15.45 14.01
C HIS A 382 3.81 -16.40 14.04
N GLN A 383 3.85 -17.27 13.06
CA GLN A 383 5.05 -18.06 12.81
C GLN A 383 6.14 -17.14 12.25
N ASP A 384 7.27 -17.06 12.96
CA ASP A 384 8.44 -16.35 12.47
C ASP A 384 8.97 -17.05 11.21
N ARG A 385 9.30 -16.27 10.19
CA ARG A 385 9.88 -16.77 8.96
C ARG A 385 11.40 -16.65 9.06
N PRO A 386 12.16 -17.77 9.01
CA PRO A 386 13.61 -17.72 9.11
C PRO A 386 14.20 -16.72 8.12
N GLY A 387 15.01 -15.78 8.63
CA GLY A 387 15.68 -14.76 7.82
C GLY A 387 14.82 -13.56 7.39
N GLU A 388 13.61 -13.38 7.90
CA GLU A 388 12.80 -12.18 7.62
C GLU A 388 13.56 -10.87 7.86
N ASN A 389 14.32 -10.79 8.95
CA ASN A 389 15.15 -9.65 9.31
C ASN A 389 16.43 -9.51 8.49
N ARG A 390 16.75 -10.49 7.64
CA ARG A 390 17.87 -10.47 6.69
C ARG A 390 17.43 -10.27 5.23
N GLN A 391 16.17 -9.94 5.00
CA GLN A 391 15.69 -9.55 3.68
C GLN A 391 16.26 -8.19 3.27
N CYS A 392 16.44 -7.99 1.98
CA CYS A 392 16.89 -6.74 1.38
C CYS A 392 15.84 -6.20 0.39
N ILE A 393 16.19 -5.20 -0.41
CA ILE A 393 15.42 -4.89 -1.62
C ILE A 393 15.57 -6.09 -2.58
N VAL A 394 14.45 -6.67 -3.00
CA VAL A 394 14.42 -7.79 -3.94
C VAL A 394 13.66 -7.39 -5.20
N LEU A 395 14.35 -7.44 -6.33
CA LEU A 395 13.79 -7.28 -7.67
C LEU A 395 13.97 -8.62 -8.39
N ASN A 396 12.90 -9.34 -8.66
CA ASN A 396 12.98 -10.72 -9.08
C ASN A 396 12.06 -11.04 -10.27
N CYS A 397 12.60 -11.08 -11.48
CA CYS A 397 11.87 -11.60 -12.62
C CYS A 397 12.31 -13.03 -12.94
N ILE A 398 11.38 -13.88 -13.30
CA ILE A 398 11.61 -15.24 -13.78
C ILE A 398 10.84 -15.48 -15.08
N GLY A 399 11.42 -16.26 -15.98
CA GLY A 399 10.91 -16.45 -17.34
C GLY A 399 11.85 -15.79 -18.35
N ASP A 400 11.30 -15.29 -19.45
CA ASP A 400 12.05 -14.67 -20.54
C ASP A 400 11.99 -13.13 -20.54
N GLY A 401 11.20 -12.56 -19.61
CA GLY A 401 11.02 -11.11 -19.46
C GLY A 401 12.03 -10.46 -18.52
N PHE A 402 11.79 -9.17 -18.27
CA PHE A 402 12.54 -8.34 -17.33
C PHE A 402 11.57 -7.50 -16.49
N LEU A 403 12.02 -7.10 -15.30
CA LEU A 403 11.52 -5.88 -14.68
C LEU A 403 12.21 -4.71 -15.40
N GLU A 404 11.46 -3.69 -15.79
CA GLU A 404 12.00 -2.62 -16.65
C GLU A 404 11.90 -1.25 -15.97
N ASP A 405 12.92 -0.41 -16.15
CA ASP A 405 12.94 0.99 -15.70
C ASP A 405 12.60 1.13 -14.20
N ILE A 406 13.37 0.46 -13.35
CA ILE A 406 13.23 0.55 -11.90
C ILE A 406 14.25 1.54 -11.36
N SER A 407 13.82 2.56 -10.62
CA SER A 407 14.73 3.59 -10.11
C SER A 407 14.64 3.82 -8.61
N PHE A 408 15.80 4.09 -8.01
CA PHE A 408 15.98 4.43 -6.59
C PHE A 408 16.80 5.71 -6.49
N ASN A 409 16.19 6.79 -5.99
CA ASN A 409 16.83 8.08 -5.83
C ASN A 409 16.77 8.54 -4.38
N ASP A 410 17.89 9.02 -3.84
CA ASP A 410 18.02 9.46 -2.45
C ASP A 410 17.49 8.44 -1.42
N VAL A 411 18.04 7.22 -1.47
CA VAL A 411 17.64 6.10 -0.61
C VAL A 411 18.73 5.79 0.41
N ARG A 412 18.36 5.73 1.70
CA ARG A 412 19.25 5.31 2.78
C ARG A 412 18.61 4.21 3.61
N ILE A 413 19.28 3.08 3.70
CA ILE A 413 18.79 1.92 4.44
C ILE A 413 19.88 1.38 5.36
N ALA A 414 19.55 1.28 6.66
CA ALA A 414 20.34 0.56 7.64
C ALA A 414 19.71 -0.82 7.87
N TYR A 415 20.40 -1.86 7.45
CA TYR A 415 19.98 -3.25 7.61
C TYR A 415 20.47 -3.85 8.93
N GLY A 416 19.76 -4.86 9.45
CA GLY A 416 20.15 -5.56 10.66
C GLY A 416 21.50 -6.28 10.56
N GLY A 417 21.86 -6.76 9.38
CA GLY A 417 23.09 -7.50 9.12
C GLY A 417 23.09 -8.92 9.70
N GLY A 418 24.27 -9.53 9.83
CA GLY A 418 24.45 -10.87 10.37
C GLY A 418 24.28 -12.00 9.35
N GLY A 419 24.37 -11.67 8.05
CA GLY A 419 24.37 -12.67 6.99
C GLY A 419 25.66 -13.48 6.94
N THR A 420 25.57 -14.74 6.52
CA THR A 420 26.65 -15.71 6.48
C THR A 420 27.25 -15.87 5.09
N ASP A 421 28.46 -16.45 4.99
CA ASP A 421 29.08 -16.80 3.70
C ASP A 421 28.24 -17.84 2.93
N GLN A 422 27.58 -18.77 3.61
CA GLN A 422 26.65 -19.71 2.98
C GLN A 422 25.48 -18.98 2.30
N GLU A 423 24.90 -17.97 2.96
CA GLU A 423 23.83 -17.14 2.39
C GLU A 423 24.37 -16.30 1.22
N ALA A 424 25.58 -15.75 1.30
CA ALA A 424 26.22 -15.02 0.20
C ALA A 424 26.40 -15.85 -1.08
N ARG A 425 26.70 -17.15 -0.94
CA ARG A 425 26.88 -18.10 -2.07
C ARG A 425 25.59 -18.72 -2.55
N ARG A 426 24.49 -18.50 -1.84
CA ARG A 426 23.20 -19.11 -2.15
C ARG A 426 22.70 -18.71 -3.54
N ARG A 427 22.16 -19.67 -4.28
CA ARG A 427 21.39 -19.41 -5.49
C ARG A 427 19.93 -19.19 -5.11
N VAL A 428 19.36 -18.05 -5.48
CA VAL A 428 17.95 -17.77 -5.27
C VAL A 428 17.12 -18.72 -6.16
N PRO A 429 16.11 -19.43 -5.61
CA PRO A 429 15.25 -20.31 -6.39
C PRO A 429 14.59 -19.56 -7.57
N ARG A 430 14.30 -20.28 -8.67
CA ARG A 430 13.57 -19.72 -9.81
C ARG A 430 12.06 -19.78 -9.57
N ILE A 431 11.63 -19.07 -8.56
CA ILE A 431 10.24 -18.87 -8.20
C ILE A 431 9.95 -17.38 -8.10
N ALA A 432 8.78 -16.96 -8.56
CA ALA A 432 8.18 -15.70 -8.18
C ALA A 432 7.23 -16.00 -7.03
N GLY A 433 7.52 -15.48 -5.87
CA GLY A 433 6.77 -15.82 -4.69
C GLY A 433 6.93 -14.78 -3.61
N GLU A 434 6.31 -15.05 -2.48
CA GLU A 434 6.46 -14.24 -1.29
C GLU A 434 7.95 -14.15 -0.92
N TYR A 435 8.34 -13.02 -0.35
CA TYR A 435 9.74 -12.77 0.04
C TYR A 435 10.35 -13.93 0.86
N PHE A 436 9.55 -14.59 1.67
CA PHE A 436 9.99 -15.73 2.48
C PHE A 436 10.12 -17.04 1.68
N GLU A 437 9.48 -17.17 0.51
CA GLU A 437 9.58 -18.37 -0.33
C GLU A 437 10.92 -18.39 -1.07
N ILE A 438 11.43 -17.25 -1.48
CA ILE A 438 12.77 -17.14 -2.04
C ILE A 438 13.87 -17.34 -0.99
N GLY A 439 13.53 -17.20 0.31
CA GLY A 439 14.44 -17.28 1.46
C GLY A 439 15.41 -16.09 1.54
N THR A 440 16.41 -16.15 2.42
CA THR A 440 17.40 -15.08 2.58
C THR A 440 18.13 -14.80 1.28
N PRO A 441 18.09 -13.56 0.74
CA PRO A 441 18.81 -13.24 -0.49
C PRO A 441 20.32 -13.21 -0.29
N PRO A 442 21.13 -13.41 -1.37
CA PRO A 442 22.57 -13.42 -1.30
C PRO A 442 23.19 -12.02 -1.16
N ALA A 443 22.40 -10.99 -1.00
CA ALA A 443 22.80 -9.61 -0.76
C ALA A 443 22.18 -9.07 0.53
N TYR A 444 22.87 -8.14 1.20
CA TYR A 444 22.24 -7.48 2.34
C TYR A 444 21.44 -6.23 1.96
N GLY A 445 21.79 -5.55 0.86
CA GLY A 445 21.21 -4.27 0.43
C GLY A 445 20.21 -4.41 -0.73
N LEU A 446 20.66 -4.93 -1.88
CA LEU A 446 19.85 -5.12 -3.08
C LEU A 446 20.19 -6.43 -3.79
N TYR A 447 19.20 -7.24 -4.05
CA TYR A 447 19.25 -8.35 -5.00
C TYR A 447 18.38 -8.07 -6.21
N ALA A 448 18.94 -8.05 -7.42
CA ALA A 448 18.21 -7.82 -8.65
C ALA A 448 18.46 -8.98 -9.64
N ARG A 449 17.39 -9.61 -10.12
CA ARG A 449 17.44 -10.67 -11.13
C ARG A 449 16.56 -10.33 -12.33
N GLN A 450 17.17 -10.38 -13.53
CA GLN A 450 16.51 -10.06 -14.79
C GLN A 450 15.81 -8.68 -14.76
N VAL A 451 16.61 -7.65 -14.55
CA VAL A 451 16.18 -6.24 -14.58
C VAL A 451 16.87 -5.55 -15.75
N ARG A 452 16.15 -4.70 -16.47
CA ARG A 452 16.65 -3.83 -17.53
C ARG A 452 16.30 -2.38 -17.20
N GLY A 453 17.23 -1.45 -17.38
CA GLY A 453 17.01 -0.04 -17.00
C GLY A 453 16.98 0.16 -15.49
N LEU A 454 17.91 -0.47 -14.75
CA LEU A 454 18.06 -0.23 -13.31
C LEU A 454 18.82 1.08 -13.07
N SER A 455 18.20 2.01 -12.33
CA SER A 455 18.86 3.27 -11.96
C SER A 455 18.96 3.44 -10.45
N LEU A 456 20.17 3.68 -9.94
CA LEU A 456 20.42 4.07 -8.56
C LEU A 456 21.13 5.43 -8.55
N CYS A 457 20.60 6.40 -7.79
CA CYS A 457 21.23 7.70 -7.63
C CYS A 457 21.21 8.12 -6.14
N ASN A 458 22.38 8.43 -5.57
CA ASN A 458 22.55 8.78 -4.15
C ASN A 458 21.95 7.71 -3.21
N VAL A 459 22.37 6.47 -3.38
CA VAL A 459 21.89 5.34 -2.57
C VAL A 459 22.95 4.94 -1.55
N ARG A 460 22.51 4.70 -0.30
CA ARG A 460 23.41 4.24 0.77
C ARG A 460 22.83 3.02 1.49
N PHE A 461 23.62 1.95 1.55
CA PHE A 461 23.35 0.72 2.27
C PHE A 461 24.36 0.53 3.41
N GLU A 462 23.86 0.37 4.61
CA GLU A 462 24.63 0.14 5.82
C GLU A 462 24.11 -1.09 6.57
N VAL A 463 24.97 -1.71 7.39
CA VAL A 463 24.59 -2.82 8.26
C VAL A 463 24.92 -2.49 9.71
N ILE A 464 24.02 -2.87 10.63
CA ILE A 464 24.21 -2.68 12.09
C ILE A 464 25.19 -3.72 12.63
N LYS A 465 25.08 -4.97 12.17
CA LYS A 465 26.00 -6.06 12.50
C LYS A 465 26.81 -6.41 11.25
N PRO A 466 28.07 -6.86 11.38
CA PRO A 466 28.84 -7.35 10.23
C PRO A 466 28.02 -8.37 9.42
N ASP A 467 28.10 -8.28 8.10
CA ASP A 467 27.42 -9.16 7.16
C ASP A 467 28.42 -9.69 6.13
N LEU A 468 28.37 -10.98 5.84
CA LEU A 468 29.27 -11.61 4.87
C LEU A 468 28.68 -11.63 3.45
N ARG A 469 27.48 -11.13 3.26
CA ARG A 469 26.86 -10.98 1.94
C ARG A 469 27.31 -9.67 1.28
N PRO A 470 27.49 -9.64 -0.04
CA PRO A 470 27.67 -8.38 -0.78
C PRO A 470 26.53 -7.38 -0.49
N ALA A 471 26.84 -6.10 -0.58
CA ALA A 471 25.82 -5.05 -0.49
C ALA A 471 24.81 -5.13 -1.64
N MET A 472 25.28 -5.51 -2.82
CA MET A 472 24.46 -5.62 -4.02
C MET A 472 24.85 -6.84 -4.85
N VAL A 473 23.85 -7.57 -5.31
CA VAL A 473 23.99 -8.66 -6.28
C VAL A 473 23.11 -8.39 -7.48
N LEU A 474 23.72 -8.29 -8.66
CA LEU A 474 23.04 -8.21 -9.94
C LEU A 474 23.15 -9.56 -10.67
N ASP A 475 22.03 -10.20 -10.98
CA ASP A 475 21.96 -11.50 -11.68
C ASP A 475 21.19 -11.30 -13.01
N ARG A 476 21.91 -11.35 -14.13
CA ARG A 476 21.37 -11.10 -15.48
C ARG A 476 20.69 -9.72 -15.62
N VAL A 477 21.28 -8.73 -15.04
CA VAL A 477 20.87 -7.33 -15.21
C VAL A 477 21.49 -6.75 -16.48
N ARG A 478 20.74 -5.95 -17.21
CA ARG A 478 21.17 -5.23 -18.41
C ARG A 478 20.78 -3.76 -18.29
N ASP A 479 21.62 -2.87 -18.85
CA ASP A 479 21.36 -1.44 -18.83
C ASP A 479 21.13 -0.90 -17.41
N ALA A 480 22.24 -0.78 -16.66
CA ALA A 480 22.16 -0.25 -15.29
C ALA A 480 23.06 0.97 -15.10
N GLY A 481 22.46 2.07 -14.63
CA GLY A 481 23.17 3.28 -14.21
C GLY A 481 23.19 3.40 -12.69
N ILE A 482 24.37 3.34 -12.09
CA ILE A 482 24.57 3.40 -10.63
C ILE A 482 25.49 4.56 -10.31
N ASN A 483 24.92 5.65 -9.79
CA ASN A 483 25.64 6.88 -9.47
C ASN A 483 25.59 7.19 -7.97
N ALA A 484 26.75 7.54 -7.39
CA ALA A 484 26.89 7.90 -5.98
C ALA A 484 26.34 6.83 -5.01
N LEU A 485 26.63 5.57 -5.30
CA LEU A 485 26.34 4.45 -4.40
C LEU A 485 27.36 4.42 -3.25
N SER A 486 26.91 4.38 -2.00
CA SER A 486 27.74 4.18 -0.81
C SER A 486 27.40 2.86 -0.12
N VAL A 487 28.38 1.98 0.09
CA VAL A 487 28.14 0.66 0.70
C VAL A 487 29.19 0.32 1.76
N GLN A 488 28.79 -0.44 2.75
CA GLN A 488 29.70 -1.08 3.68
C GLN A 488 30.26 -2.37 3.09
N GLY A 489 31.58 -2.52 3.09
CA GLY A 489 32.25 -3.78 2.81
C GLY A 489 32.48 -4.59 4.08
N ASN A 490 33.02 -5.80 3.90
CA ASN A 490 33.52 -6.65 4.97
C ASN A 490 34.78 -7.39 4.44
N PRO A 491 35.93 -7.34 5.14
CA PRO A 491 37.14 -8.02 4.70
C PRO A 491 37.03 -9.54 4.62
N GLU A 492 36.11 -10.14 5.34
CA GLU A 492 35.82 -11.58 5.33
C GLU A 492 34.79 -11.99 4.26
N ALA A 493 34.09 -11.00 3.66
CA ALA A 493 33.12 -11.25 2.61
C ALA A 493 33.81 -11.46 1.26
N MET A 494 33.15 -12.22 0.37
CA MET A 494 33.68 -12.50 -0.98
C MET A 494 33.89 -11.23 -1.82
N ALA A 495 33.05 -10.21 -1.66
CA ALA A 495 33.16 -8.90 -2.33
C ALA A 495 32.11 -7.93 -1.75
N ALA A 496 32.30 -6.62 -1.98
CA ALA A 496 31.30 -5.60 -1.68
C ALA A 496 30.13 -5.61 -2.69
N LEU A 497 30.43 -5.80 -3.97
CA LEU A 497 29.45 -5.92 -5.06
C LEU A 497 29.70 -7.22 -5.84
N ARG A 498 28.62 -7.85 -6.33
CA ARG A 498 28.69 -9.10 -7.11
C ARG A 498 27.78 -9.03 -8.33
N PHE A 499 28.34 -9.19 -9.53
CA PHE A 499 27.58 -9.19 -10.78
C PHE A 499 27.71 -10.55 -11.46
N ILE A 500 26.58 -11.16 -11.77
CA ILE A 500 26.46 -12.50 -12.32
C ILE A 500 25.80 -12.39 -13.70
N GLN A 501 26.49 -12.80 -14.76
CA GLN A 501 25.96 -12.78 -16.14
C GLN A 501 25.30 -11.44 -16.51
N SER A 502 25.82 -10.33 -15.96
CA SER A 502 25.26 -8.98 -16.12
C SER A 502 26.11 -8.14 -17.06
N GLY A 503 25.52 -7.15 -17.70
CA GLY A 503 26.22 -6.31 -18.65
C GLY A 503 25.56 -4.95 -18.88
N ASP A 504 26.31 -4.07 -19.59
CA ASP A 504 25.92 -2.69 -19.84
C ASP A 504 25.66 -1.93 -18.52
N VAL A 505 26.64 -2.00 -17.59
CA VAL A 505 26.54 -1.42 -16.25
C VAL A 505 27.57 -0.29 -16.08
N LEU A 506 27.09 0.90 -15.79
CA LEU A 506 27.94 2.03 -15.40
C LEU A 506 27.83 2.25 -13.89
N LEU A 507 28.95 2.08 -13.16
CA LEU A 507 29.10 2.54 -11.78
C LEU A 507 29.92 3.82 -11.79
N SER A 508 29.33 4.92 -11.33
CA SER A 508 30.05 6.19 -11.21
C SER A 508 29.99 6.73 -9.77
N ALA A 509 31.07 7.39 -9.34
CA ALA A 509 31.18 8.01 -8.02
C ALA A 509 30.82 7.06 -6.85
N THR A 510 31.11 5.77 -6.98
CA THR A 510 30.81 4.76 -5.95
C THR A 510 31.77 4.88 -4.77
N ARG A 511 31.26 4.76 -3.55
CA ARG A 511 32.04 4.89 -2.33
C ARG A 511 31.95 3.63 -1.46
N LEU A 512 33.11 3.08 -1.11
CA LEU A 512 33.24 2.02 -0.12
C LEU A 512 33.47 2.65 1.26
N VAL A 513 32.51 2.51 2.19
CA VAL A 513 32.59 3.22 3.49
C VAL A 513 33.30 2.43 4.59
N SER A 514 33.58 1.14 4.39
CA SER A 514 34.36 0.31 5.28
C SER A 514 35.27 -0.66 4.47
N PRO A 515 36.29 -1.28 5.07
CA PRO A 515 37.17 -2.21 4.36
C PRO A 515 36.44 -3.39 3.72
N ALA A 516 36.94 -3.87 2.58
CA ALA A 516 36.49 -5.07 1.88
C ALA A 516 37.64 -5.86 1.29
N ALA A 517 37.49 -7.18 1.15
CA ALA A 517 38.49 -7.99 0.44
C ALA A 517 38.51 -7.62 -1.05
N VAL A 518 37.35 -7.57 -1.68
CA VAL A 518 37.19 -7.24 -3.11
C VAL A 518 36.09 -6.19 -3.25
N PHE A 519 36.30 -5.18 -4.09
CA PHE A 519 35.25 -4.21 -4.38
C PHE A 519 34.17 -4.83 -5.29
N LEU A 520 34.55 -5.30 -6.47
CA LEU A 520 33.62 -5.86 -7.46
C LEU A 520 34.05 -7.29 -7.85
N ARG A 521 33.14 -8.23 -7.72
CA ARG A 521 33.27 -9.59 -8.26
C ARG A 521 32.34 -9.75 -9.46
N VAL A 522 32.87 -10.19 -10.60
CA VAL A 522 32.11 -10.44 -11.83
C VAL A 522 32.18 -11.93 -12.18
N GLU A 523 31.05 -12.53 -12.46
CA GLU A 523 30.90 -13.95 -12.73
C GLU A 523 30.18 -14.21 -14.05
N GLY A 524 30.65 -15.22 -14.80
CA GLY A 524 30.01 -15.74 -16.01
C GLY A 524 30.49 -15.12 -17.31
N ALA A 525 30.66 -15.98 -18.33
CA ALA A 525 31.27 -15.63 -19.62
C ALA A 525 30.47 -14.60 -20.45
N VAL A 526 29.18 -14.41 -20.15
CA VAL A 526 28.34 -13.43 -20.85
C VAL A 526 28.29 -12.05 -20.17
N SER A 527 29.08 -11.88 -19.08
CA SER A 527 29.23 -10.57 -18.46
C SER A 527 30.07 -9.66 -19.34
N GLY A 528 29.70 -8.38 -19.47
CA GLY A 528 30.45 -7.44 -20.31
C GLY A 528 29.88 -6.02 -20.29
N GLY A 529 30.65 -5.05 -20.83
CA GLY A 529 30.22 -3.66 -20.84
C GLY A 529 30.12 -3.03 -19.45
N ILE A 530 30.87 -3.53 -18.47
CA ILE A 530 30.85 -3.01 -17.11
C ILE A 530 31.92 -1.93 -16.99
N VAL A 531 31.52 -0.72 -16.60
CA VAL A 531 32.44 0.41 -16.41
C VAL A 531 32.36 0.89 -14.97
N VAL A 532 33.50 0.98 -14.29
CA VAL A 532 33.63 1.65 -12.99
C VAL A 532 34.35 2.96 -13.25
N ASP A 533 33.73 4.09 -12.98
CA ASP A 533 34.20 5.42 -13.34
C ASP A 533 34.27 6.35 -12.13
N GLY A 534 35.46 6.58 -11.61
CA GLY A 534 35.67 7.40 -10.42
C GLY A 534 35.06 6.82 -9.14
N GLY A 535 35.17 7.61 -8.07
CA GLY A 535 34.71 7.22 -6.75
C GLY A 535 35.86 6.89 -5.79
N ASP A 536 35.51 6.41 -4.58
CA ASP A 536 36.50 6.02 -3.55
C ASP A 536 36.33 4.55 -3.17
N ILE A 537 37.09 3.70 -3.78
CA ILE A 537 37.17 2.27 -3.48
C ILE A 537 38.51 1.87 -2.82
N SER A 538 39.30 2.85 -2.35
CA SER A 538 40.63 2.64 -1.76
C SER A 538 40.64 1.70 -0.54
N ARG A 539 39.47 1.47 0.06
CA ARG A 539 39.29 0.54 1.19
C ARG A 539 39.16 -0.93 0.78
N ALA A 540 39.11 -1.25 -0.50
CA ALA A 540 39.15 -2.61 -1.00
C ALA A 540 40.60 -3.09 -1.14
N ALA A 541 40.91 -4.29 -0.67
CA ALA A 541 42.23 -4.90 -0.88
C ALA A 541 42.49 -5.21 -2.37
N ALA A 542 41.42 -5.57 -3.11
CA ALA A 542 41.48 -5.73 -4.56
C ALA A 542 40.27 -5.03 -5.21
N PRO A 543 40.46 -4.31 -6.34
CA PRO A 543 39.35 -3.61 -7.01
C PRO A 543 38.43 -4.57 -7.76
N LEU A 544 38.94 -5.70 -8.26
CA LEU A 544 38.20 -6.61 -9.12
C LEU A 544 38.60 -8.07 -8.85
N ALA A 545 37.61 -8.96 -8.94
CA ALA A 545 37.80 -10.40 -9.04
C ALA A 545 36.91 -10.97 -10.16
N LEU A 546 37.47 -11.82 -11.01
CA LEU A 546 36.78 -12.46 -12.14
C LEU A 546 36.64 -13.96 -11.85
N GLN A 547 35.44 -14.51 -12.12
CA GLN A 547 35.10 -15.90 -11.84
C GLN A 547 34.18 -16.48 -12.92
N ASP A 548 34.07 -17.80 -12.95
CA ASP A 548 33.10 -18.55 -13.76
C ASP A 548 33.10 -18.16 -15.25
N GLY A 549 34.30 -17.92 -15.82
CA GLY A 549 34.52 -17.59 -17.22
C GLY A 549 34.36 -16.10 -17.57
N ALA A 550 34.22 -15.21 -16.59
CA ALA A 550 34.26 -13.76 -16.85
C ALA A 550 35.69 -13.35 -17.29
N GLU A 551 35.79 -12.59 -18.35
CA GLU A 551 37.05 -12.14 -18.94
C GLU A 551 37.39 -10.71 -18.49
N GLU A 552 38.70 -10.35 -18.49
CA GLU A 552 39.18 -9.02 -18.10
C GLU A 552 38.56 -7.90 -18.95
N LYS A 553 38.36 -8.15 -20.25
CA LYS A 553 37.71 -7.20 -21.16
C LYS A 553 36.25 -6.87 -20.80
N ALA A 554 35.63 -7.67 -19.92
CA ALA A 554 34.23 -7.42 -19.46
C ALA A 554 34.13 -6.18 -18.57
N VAL A 555 35.24 -5.75 -17.94
CA VAL A 555 35.25 -4.66 -16.96
C VAL A 555 36.31 -3.61 -17.32
N LYS A 556 35.88 -2.37 -17.37
CA LYS A 556 36.78 -1.21 -17.52
C LYS A 556 36.80 -0.42 -16.22
N LEU A 557 37.97 -0.39 -15.59
CA LEU A 557 38.22 0.43 -14.39
C LEU A 557 38.81 1.78 -14.79
N ARG A 558 38.19 2.87 -14.36
CA ARG A 558 38.65 4.26 -14.50
C ARG A 558 38.69 4.92 -13.13
N ILE A 559 39.52 4.43 -12.24
CA ILE A 559 39.59 4.80 -10.82
C ILE A 559 40.74 5.78 -10.62
#